data_8990a58192bda6c13c4344b37bba74aa
#
_entry.id   8990a58192bda6c13c4344b37bba74aa
#
_cell.length_a   1.000
_cell.length_b   1.000
_cell.length_c   1.000
_cell.angle_alpha   90.00
_cell.angle_beta   90.00
_cell.angle_gamma   90.00
#
_symmetry.space_group_name_H-M   'P 1'
#
loop_
_entity.id
_entity.type
_entity.pdbx_description
1 polymer ?
#
loop_
_entity_poly.entity_id
_entity_poly.type
_entity_poly.pdbx_seq_one_letter_code
_entity_poly.pdbx_strand_id
1 'polypeptide(L)'
;MDKKILITTWCTDDYRDLVGLDKLMNSVQYFHPGIEHIVIDTAATNSINEKYQWMRPIWMMAATCLPNINDYDMVVHLDGDCVVAGPMDEFFNCDADIIGVRNNNSYGKAGSHPGITITHLDPFGDGSQIPMQGFINAGLIGANSKEFWEDWHDVNEQSDKIKRGVDPYAHGIGDENDTLNQIFHCDRYTSKVIDEQGSGVSYGLSSCWGNDPRNHWESWSSIYVKDNGLYLDDPVTGETMRIKVMHQAGGGLAAELNKAAGGFRNWLSTVVSPEVNDYLEVVTRG
;
A
#
# COMPACT_ATOMS: atom_id res chain seq x y z
N MET A 1 -1.93 24.69 12.66
CA MET A 1 -1.49 23.63 13.61
C MET A 1 -1.00 22.50 12.71
N ASP A 2 0.16 21.96 13.00
CA ASP A 2 0.64 20.84 12.21
C ASP A 2 -0.24 19.64 12.49
N LYS A 3 -0.67 18.96 11.43
CA LYS A 3 -1.54 17.78 11.48
C LYS A 3 -0.82 16.67 12.27
N LYS A 4 -1.47 16.10 13.27
CA LYS A 4 -0.94 14.97 14.03
C LYS A 4 -1.16 13.68 13.22
N ILE A 5 -0.08 13.09 12.74
CA ILE A 5 -0.10 11.95 11.82
C ILE A 5 0.47 10.72 12.51
N LEU A 6 -0.16 9.57 12.29
CA LEU A 6 0.33 8.26 12.66
C LEU A 6 0.52 7.40 11.41
N ILE A 7 1.67 6.74 11.30
CA ILE A 7 1.86 5.63 10.36
C ILE A 7 1.71 4.32 11.13
N THR A 8 0.92 3.40 10.60
CA THR A 8 0.79 2.03 11.08
C THR A 8 1.35 1.07 10.06
N THR A 9 2.12 0.08 10.49
CA THR A 9 2.57 -1.02 9.65
C THR A 9 2.19 -2.33 10.31
N TRP A 10 1.47 -3.17 9.60
CA TRP A 10 1.20 -4.52 10.07
C TRP A 10 2.32 -5.46 9.63
N CYS A 11 3.00 -6.07 10.59
CA CYS A 11 4.10 -7.00 10.31
C CYS A 11 4.27 -7.97 11.48
N THR A 12 3.93 -9.23 11.26
CA THR A 12 4.16 -10.29 12.26
C THR A 12 5.65 -10.61 12.39
N ASP A 13 6.05 -11.14 13.55
CA ASP A 13 7.47 -11.34 13.88
C ASP A 13 8.21 -12.26 12.91
N ASP A 14 7.52 -13.25 12.34
CA ASP A 14 8.05 -14.18 11.35
C ASP A 14 8.30 -13.55 9.97
N TYR A 15 7.66 -12.40 9.67
CA TYR A 15 7.85 -11.64 8.44
C TYR A 15 8.84 -10.50 8.56
N ARG A 16 9.18 -10.07 9.77
CA ARG A 16 9.97 -8.87 10.04
C ARG A 16 11.26 -8.79 9.23
N ASP A 17 12.05 -9.87 9.28
CA ASP A 17 13.33 -9.92 8.58
C ASP A 17 13.15 -10.08 7.05
N LEU A 18 12.09 -10.80 6.65
CA LEU A 18 11.80 -11.04 5.23
C LEU A 18 11.42 -9.77 4.49
N VAL A 19 10.61 -8.91 5.12
CA VAL A 19 10.19 -7.64 4.51
C VAL A 19 11.19 -6.51 4.75
N GLY A 20 12.11 -6.66 5.67
CA GLY A 20 13.09 -5.62 6.00
C GLY A 20 12.49 -4.45 6.76
N LEU A 21 11.61 -4.75 7.72
CA LEU A 21 10.83 -3.77 8.49
C LEU A 21 11.68 -2.64 9.08
N ASP A 22 12.86 -2.94 9.61
CA ASP A 22 13.75 -1.93 10.18
C ASP A 22 14.21 -0.90 9.12
N LYS A 23 14.34 -1.34 7.85
CA LYS A 23 14.67 -0.44 6.75
C LYS A 23 13.52 0.48 6.38
N LEU A 24 12.30 -0.04 6.41
CA LEU A 24 11.09 0.78 6.25
C LEU A 24 11.04 1.85 7.36
N MET A 25 11.12 1.43 8.63
CA MET A 25 11.06 2.35 9.77
C MET A 25 12.13 3.44 9.68
N ASN A 26 13.36 3.06 9.36
CA ASN A 26 14.48 4.01 9.20
C ASN A 26 14.24 4.97 8.04
N SER A 27 13.70 4.51 6.91
CA SER A 27 13.40 5.38 5.77
C SER A 27 12.28 6.38 6.07
N VAL A 28 11.25 5.96 6.81
CA VAL A 28 10.22 6.87 7.31
C VAL A 28 10.85 7.94 8.21
N GLN A 29 11.65 7.56 9.19
CA GLN A 29 12.32 8.50 10.11
C GLN A 29 13.32 9.42 9.41
N TYR A 30 13.98 8.94 8.36
CA TYR A 30 14.92 9.76 7.58
C TYR A 30 14.22 10.95 6.90
N PHE A 31 13.06 10.74 6.28
CA PHE A 31 12.33 11.80 5.59
C PHE A 31 11.35 12.55 6.50
N HIS A 32 10.84 11.90 7.54
CA HIS A 32 9.78 12.40 8.41
C HIS A 32 10.08 12.14 9.90
N PRO A 33 11.14 12.73 10.46
CA PRO A 33 11.63 12.41 11.81
C PRO A 33 10.65 12.79 12.94
N GLY A 34 9.58 13.50 12.62
CA GLY A 34 8.57 13.91 13.60
C GLY A 34 7.28 13.10 13.55
N ILE A 35 7.14 12.18 12.58
CA ILE A 35 5.94 11.36 12.45
C ILE A 35 6.07 10.10 13.31
N GLU A 36 5.03 9.83 14.09
CA GLU A 36 4.94 8.59 14.87
C GLU A 36 4.68 7.40 13.93
N HIS A 37 5.46 6.33 14.10
CA HIS A 37 5.33 5.11 13.33
C HIS A 37 5.26 3.93 14.30
N ILE A 38 4.15 3.22 14.31
CA ILE A 38 3.94 2.02 15.12
C ILE A 38 3.84 0.77 14.25
N VAL A 39 4.40 -0.32 14.78
CA VAL A 39 4.31 -1.64 14.17
C VAL A 39 3.28 -2.47 14.93
N ILE A 40 2.32 -3.02 14.21
CA ILE A 40 1.35 -3.98 14.72
C ILE A 40 1.97 -5.38 14.54
N ASP A 41 2.60 -5.86 15.59
CA ASP A 41 3.30 -7.13 15.65
C ASP A 41 2.36 -8.32 15.90
N THR A 42 2.92 -9.50 16.10
CA THR A 42 2.15 -10.73 16.38
C THR A 42 1.30 -10.62 17.64
N ALA A 43 1.81 -9.99 18.70
CA ALA A 43 1.08 -9.86 19.96
C ALA A 43 -0.11 -8.90 19.82
N ALA A 44 0.11 -7.73 19.18
CA ALA A 44 -0.94 -6.78 18.89
C ALA A 44 -1.97 -7.36 17.92
N THR A 45 -1.54 -8.12 16.90
CA THR A 45 -2.42 -8.81 15.96
C THR A 45 -3.32 -9.80 16.67
N ASN A 46 -2.80 -10.59 17.61
CA ASN A 46 -3.59 -11.54 18.40
C ASN A 46 -4.64 -10.82 19.26
N SER A 47 -4.25 -9.72 19.90
CA SER A 47 -5.18 -8.90 20.70
C SER A 47 -6.32 -8.32 19.86
N ILE A 48 -6.00 -7.83 18.65
CA ILE A 48 -6.99 -7.32 17.70
C ILE A 48 -7.91 -8.45 17.24
N ASN A 49 -7.37 -9.64 16.92
CA ASN A 49 -8.14 -10.81 16.52
C ASN A 49 -9.10 -11.28 17.60
N GLU A 50 -8.70 -11.28 18.87
CA GLU A 50 -9.58 -11.60 19.99
C GLU A 50 -10.77 -10.65 20.05
N LYS A 51 -10.54 -9.36 19.80
CA LYS A 51 -11.59 -8.34 19.80
C LYS A 51 -12.53 -8.44 18.61
N TYR A 52 -11.98 -8.71 17.40
CA TYR A 52 -12.72 -8.67 16.14
C TYR A 52 -13.01 -10.06 15.54
N GLN A 53 -12.95 -11.13 16.36
CA GLN A 53 -13.43 -12.48 16.02
C GLN A 53 -12.72 -13.18 14.85
N TRP A 54 -11.39 -13.18 14.83
CA TRP A 54 -10.61 -14.05 13.97
C TRP A 54 -10.76 -13.77 12.46
N MET A 55 -10.52 -12.55 12.06
CA MET A 55 -10.36 -12.21 10.64
C MET A 55 -9.10 -12.86 10.06
N ARG A 56 -9.14 -13.20 8.77
CA ARG A 56 -7.92 -13.62 8.09
C ARG A 56 -6.92 -12.45 8.05
N PRO A 57 -5.62 -12.74 8.07
CA PRO A 57 -4.58 -11.70 8.09
C PRO A 57 -4.78 -10.60 7.05
N ILE A 58 -5.11 -10.96 5.82
CA ILE A 58 -5.35 -10.04 4.70
C ILE A 58 -6.46 -9.00 4.97
N TRP A 59 -7.40 -9.30 5.86
CA TRP A 59 -8.50 -8.40 6.23
C TRP A 59 -8.17 -7.53 7.46
N MET A 60 -6.97 -7.69 8.02
CA MET A 60 -6.61 -7.04 9.27
C MET A 60 -6.16 -5.58 9.09
N MET A 61 -5.86 -5.12 7.88
CA MET A 61 -5.28 -3.79 7.64
C MET A 61 -6.10 -2.67 8.28
N ALA A 62 -7.41 -2.61 8.00
CA ALA A 62 -8.28 -1.61 8.63
C ALA A 62 -8.32 -1.77 10.15
N ALA A 63 -8.45 -3.01 10.66
CA ALA A 63 -8.51 -3.29 12.08
C ALA A 63 -7.24 -2.84 12.84
N THR A 64 -6.07 -2.84 12.20
CA THR A 64 -4.81 -2.38 12.80
C THR A 64 -4.78 -0.87 13.02
N CYS A 65 -5.57 -0.11 12.25
CA CYS A 65 -5.65 1.35 12.38
C CYS A 65 -6.65 1.79 13.47
N LEU A 66 -7.72 1.02 13.68
CA LEU A 66 -8.84 1.38 14.57
C LEU A 66 -8.45 1.82 15.99
N PRO A 67 -7.47 1.18 16.68
CA PRO A 67 -7.12 1.58 18.04
C PRO A 67 -6.67 3.05 18.17
N ASN A 68 -6.19 3.64 17.09
CA ASN A 68 -5.49 4.93 17.10
C ASN A 68 -6.25 6.06 16.38
N ILE A 69 -7.38 5.76 15.71
CA ILE A 69 -8.08 6.75 14.86
C ILE A 69 -8.60 7.98 15.62
N ASN A 70 -8.76 7.88 16.93
CA ASN A 70 -9.26 9.00 17.75
C ASN A 70 -8.17 9.95 18.26
N ASP A 71 -6.92 9.55 18.22
CA ASP A 71 -5.79 10.27 18.80
C ASP A 71 -5.00 11.07 17.76
N TYR A 72 -5.31 10.89 16.45
CA TYR A 72 -4.60 11.51 15.35
C TYR A 72 -5.56 12.19 14.37
N ASP A 73 -5.06 13.21 13.67
CA ASP A 73 -5.79 13.90 12.61
C ASP A 73 -5.77 13.11 11.31
N MET A 74 -4.73 12.27 11.12
CA MET A 74 -4.58 11.38 9.98
C MET A 74 -3.92 10.07 10.43
N VAL A 75 -4.48 8.96 10.01
CA VAL A 75 -3.85 7.64 10.15
C VAL A 75 -3.50 7.10 8.77
N VAL A 76 -2.30 6.55 8.63
CA VAL A 76 -1.77 6.01 7.38
C VAL A 76 -1.39 4.55 7.61
N HIS A 77 -1.89 3.66 6.78
CA HIS A 77 -1.38 2.30 6.68
C HIS A 77 -0.27 2.25 5.63
N LEU A 78 0.84 1.60 5.97
CA LEU A 78 1.97 1.37 5.07
C LEU A 78 2.45 -0.07 5.23
N ASP A 79 2.44 -0.86 4.15
CA ASP A 79 2.85 -2.25 4.17
C ASP A 79 4.33 -2.42 4.58
N GLY A 80 4.62 -3.52 5.27
CA GLY A 80 5.97 -3.81 5.78
C GLY A 80 7.03 -4.01 4.69
N ASP A 81 6.63 -4.38 3.48
CA ASP A 81 7.49 -4.57 2.31
C ASP A 81 7.63 -3.30 1.45
N CYS A 82 7.52 -2.15 2.09
CA CYS A 82 7.77 -0.85 1.50
C CYS A 82 9.14 -0.27 1.91
N VAL A 83 9.65 0.64 1.09
CA VAL A 83 10.75 1.55 1.43
C VAL A 83 10.34 2.96 1.01
N VAL A 84 10.39 3.90 1.96
CA VAL A 84 10.19 5.32 1.64
C VAL A 84 11.47 5.84 0.97
N ALA A 85 11.34 6.34 -0.25
CA ALA A 85 12.44 6.78 -1.09
C ALA A 85 12.43 8.31 -1.35
N GLY A 86 11.49 9.03 -0.76
CA GLY A 86 11.39 10.48 -0.86
C GLY A 86 10.38 11.06 0.13
N PRO A 87 10.41 12.39 0.36
CA PRO A 87 9.45 13.04 1.25
C PRO A 87 8.02 12.90 0.74
N MET A 88 7.09 12.65 1.65
CA MET A 88 5.67 12.39 1.39
C MET A 88 4.78 13.58 1.77
N ASP A 89 5.31 14.80 1.74
CA ASP A 89 4.61 15.98 2.23
C ASP A 89 3.28 16.23 1.52
N GLU A 90 3.22 15.99 0.20
CA GLU A 90 1.97 16.14 -0.57
C GLU A 90 0.91 15.12 -0.17
N PHE A 91 1.31 13.91 0.28
CA PHE A 91 0.41 12.90 0.80
C PHE A 91 -0.15 13.34 2.16
N PHE A 92 0.72 13.74 3.09
CA PHE A 92 0.33 14.12 4.44
C PHE A 92 -0.47 15.43 4.51
N ASN A 93 -0.23 16.35 3.57
CA ASN A 93 -0.95 17.62 3.49
C ASN A 93 -2.24 17.56 2.66
N CYS A 94 -2.61 16.41 2.13
CA CYS A 94 -3.87 16.25 1.41
C CYS A 94 -5.06 16.31 2.38
N ASP A 95 -6.10 17.06 2.01
CA ASP A 95 -7.29 17.30 2.85
C ASP A 95 -8.47 16.38 2.49
N ALA A 96 -8.33 15.48 1.53
CA ALA A 96 -9.36 14.49 1.22
C ALA A 96 -9.61 13.56 2.42
N ASP A 97 -10.82 13.05 2.55
CA ASP A 97 -11.16 12.08 3.60
C ASP A 97 -10.31 10.81 3.48
N ILE A 98 -10.07 10.37 2.23
CA ILE A 98 -9.25 9.19 1.91
C ILE A 98 -8.20 9.55 0.86
N ILE A 99 -6.96 9.17 1.11
CA ILE A 99 -5.84 9.37 0.19
C ILE A 99 -5.30 8.00 -0.19
N GLY A 100 -5.42 7.64 -1.47
CA GLY A 100 -4.93 6.40 -2.02
C GLY A 100 -3.78 6.61 -3.00
N VAL A 101 -3.06 5.53 -3.29
CA VAL A 101 -2.04 5.48 -4.33
C VAL A 101 -2.48 4.51 -5.41
N ARG A 102 -2.12 4.78 -6.66
CA ARG A 102 -2.48 3.89 -7.76
C ARG A 102 -1.90 2.50 -7.56
N ASN A 103 -2.71 1.51 -7.85
CA ASN A 103 -2.15 0.22 -8.16
C ASN A 103 -1.45 0.32 -9.53
N ASN A 104 -0.18 -0.05 -9.62
CA ASN A 104 0.63 0.07 -10.84
C ASN A 104 0.03 -0.67 -12.05
N ASN A 105 -0.85 -1.64 -11.83
CA ASN A 105 -1.61 -2.28 -12.88
C ASN A 105 -2.60 -1.34 -13.58
N SER A 106 -2.89 -0.17 -13.02
CA SER A 106 -3.81 0.81 -13.58
C SER A 106 -3.17 1.80 -14.57
N TYR A 107 -1.86 1.70 -14.83
CA TYR A 107 -1.19 2.51 -15.85
C TYR A 107 -1.54 2.03 -17.26
N GLY A 108 -2.50 2.65 -17.88
CA GLY A 108 -2.62 2.80 -19.33
C GLY A 108 -3.11 1.63 -20.17
N LYS A 109 -3.35 0.43 -19.63
CA LYS A 109 -4.09 -0.62 -20.35
C LYS A 109 -5.09 -1.29 -19.43
N ALA A 110 -6.34 -0.99 -19.64
CA ALA A 110 -7.43 -1.85 -19.22
C ALA A 110 -7.11 -3.29 -19.69
N GLY A 111 -6.88 -4.22 -18.78
CA GLY A 111 -6.83 -5.59 -19.24
C GLY A 111 -6.04 -6.62 -18.46
N SER A 112 -5.35 -6.33 -17.41
CA SER A 112 -4.68 -7.38 -16.63
C SER A 112 -5.46 -7.89 -15.41
N HIS A 113 -6.34 -7.09 -14.85
CA HIS A 113 -7.41 -7.59 -13.99
C HIS A 113 -8.74 -7.39 -14.71
N PRO A 114 -9.50 -8.44 -14.99
CA PRO A 114 -10.90 -8.28 -15.36
C PRO A 114 -11.51 -7.48 -14.20
N GLY A 115 -12.14 -6.34 -14.50
CA GLY A 115 -12.74 -5.49 -13.51
C GLY A 115 -13.50 -6.36 -12.53
N ILE A 116 -13.06 -6.40 -11.28
CA ILE A 116 -13.69 -7.23 -10.29
C ILE A 116 -14.99 -6.52 -9.99
N THR A 117 -16.03 -7.00 -10.62
CA THR A 117 -17.37 -6.57 -10.30
C THR A 117 -17.69 -7.23 -8.98
N ILE A 118 -17.45 -6.55 -7.88
CA ILE A 118 -17.87 -7.01 -6.56
C ILE A 118 -19.36 -6.78 -6.47
N THR A 119 -20.11 -7.58 -7.23
CA THR A 119 -21.58 -7.55 -7.24
C THR A 119 -22.21 -7.98 -5.91
N HIS A 120 -21.40 -8.50 -4.97
CA HIS A 120 -21.87 -9.05 -3.70
C HIS A 120 -21.67 -8.12 -2.51
N LEU A 121 -20.85 -7.11 -2.65
CA LEU A 121 -20.61 -6.10 -1.65
C LEU A 121 -20.89 -4.74 -2.28
N ASP A 122 -22.14 -4.36 -2.25
CA ASP A 122 -22.55 -2.98 -2.43
C ASP A 122 -22.85 -2.43 -1.03
N PRO A 123 -21.83 -2.09 -0.23
CA PRO A 123 -22.01 -1.67 1.14
C PRO A 123 -22.84 -0.39 1.22
N PHE A 124 -22.95 0.35 0.11
CA PHE A 124 -23.63 1.63 0.06
C PHE A 124 -24.73 1.72 -1.01
N GLY A 125 -25.00 0.63 -1.76
CA GLY A 125 -26.17 0.51 -2.65
C GLY A 125 -26.05 1.26 -3.97
N ASP A 126 -24.86 1.63 -4.42
CA ASP A 126 -24.68 2.41 -5.65
C ASP A 126 -24.42 1.59 -6.91
N GLY A 127 -24.09 0.30 -6.77
CA GLY A 127 -23.87 -0.65 -7.90
C GLY A 127 -22.77 -0.21 -8.86
N SER A 128 -21.89 0.69 -8.47
CA SER A 128 -20.90 1.28 -9.36
C SER A 128 -19.81 0.28 -9.73
N GLN A 129 -19.48 0.21 -11.01
CA GLN A 129 -18.28 -0.49 -11.48
C GLN A 129 -17.08 0.42 -11.28
N ILE A 130 -16.11 -0.05 -10.49
CA ILE A 130 -14.87 0.70 -10.28
C ILE A 130 -14.05 0.67 -11.57
N PRO A 131 -13.72 1.83 -12.15
CA PRO A 131 -12.87 1.89 -13.32
C PRO A 131 -11.48 1.38 -12.98
N MET A 132 -10.95 0.44 -13.76
CA MET A 132 -9.58 -0.08 -13.58
C MET A 132 -8.50 1.02 -13.48
N GLN A 133 -8.71 2.13 -14.16
CA GLN A 133 -7.79 3.28 -14.16
C GLN A 133 -7.73 4.03 -12.82
N GLY A 134 -8.72 3.84 -11.97
CA GLY A 134 -8.79 4.43 -10.63
C GLY A 134 -8.49 3.44 -9.50
N PHE A 135 -8.12 2.20 -9.82
CA PHE A 135 -7.88 1.19 -8.80
C PHE A 135 -6.67 1.56 -7.94
N ILE A 136 -6.87 1.62 -6.64
CA ILE A 136 -5.82 1.95 -5.66
C ILE A 136 -5.29 0.69 -4.98
N ASN A 137 -4.08 0.79 -4.43
CA ASN A 137 -3.39 -0.27 -3.71
C ASN A 137 -3.51 -0.09 -2.20
N ALA A 138 -3.83 -1.14 -1.47
CA ALA A 138 -3.99 -1.10 -0.02
C ALA A 138 -2.64 -0.99 0.74
N GLY A 139 -1.52 -1.24 0.08
CA GLY A 139 -0.18 -1.17 0.71
C GLY A 139 0.25 0.23 1.15
N LEU A 140 -0.40 1.28 0.63
CA LEU A 140 -0.30 2.63 1.17
C LEU A 140 -1.66 3.33 1.04
N ILE A 141 -2.29 3.58 2.17
CA ILE A 141 -3.56 4.26 2.28
C ILE A 141 -3.54 5.20 3.48
N GLY A 142 -4.02 6.43 3.33
CA GLY A 142 -4.18 7.38 4.41
C GLY A 142 -5.61 7.86 4.50
N ALA A 143 -6.07 8.17 5.71
CA ALA A 143 -7.36 8.81 5.88
C ALA A 143 -7.34 9.86 6.99
N ASN A 144 -7.99 10.98 6.68
CA ASN A 144 -8.37 12.02 7.63
C ASN A 144 -9.73 11.71 8.28
N SER A 145 -10.56 10.89 7.62
CA SER A 145 -11.82 10.41 8.17
C SER A 145 -11.62 9.17 9.05
N LYS A 146 -12.15 9.22 10.26
CA LYS A 146 -12.18 8.09 11.19
C LYS A 146 -13.18 7.04 10.74
N GLU A 147 -14.33 7.49 10.26
CA GLU A 147 -15.42 6.65 9.79
C GLU A 147 -14.98 5.74 8.64
N PHE A 148 -14.03 6.19 7.82
CA PHE A 148 -13.46 5.36 6.75
C PHE A 148 -12.84 4.06 7.28
N TRP A 149 -12.05 4.12 8.35
CA TRP A 149 -11.41 2.93 8.90
C TRP A 149 -12.43 1.95 9.50
N GLU A 150 -13.49 2.48 10.13
CA GLU A 150 -14.59 1.68 10.67
C GLU A 150 -15.37 1.01 9.53
N ASP A 151 -15.75 1.76 8.51
CA ASP A 151 -16.48 1.25 7.35
C ASP A 151 -15.67 0.19 6.59
N TRP A 152 -14.36 0.44 6.36
CA TRP A 152 -13.52 -0.54 5.68
C TRP A 152 -13.35 -1.82 6.50
N HIS A 153 -13.22 -1.68 7.81
CA HIS A 153 -13.22 -2.84 8.70
C HIS A 153 -14.52 -3.65 8.61
N ASP A 154 -15.66 -2.98 8.65
CA ASP A 154 -16.98 -3.63 8.60
C ASP A 154 -17.19 -4.36 7.26
N VAL A 155 -16.80 -3.75 6.15
CA VAL A 155 -16.86 -4.39 4.82
C VAL A 155 -15.92 -5.59 4.74
N ASN A 156 -14.72 -5.49 5.29
CA ASN A 156 -13.78 -6.60 5.39
C ASN A 156 -14.36 -7.76 6.22
N GLU A 157 -14.97 -7.47 7.37
CA GLU A 157 -15.60 -8.48 8.22
C GLU A 157 -16.74 -9.20 7.49
N GLN A 158 -17.58 -8.47 6.78
CA GLN A 158 -18.66 -9.05 5.98
C GLN A 158 -18.10 -9.94 4.86
N SER A 159 -17.08 -9.48 4.16
CA SER A 159 -16.41 -10.23 3.09
C SER A 159 -15.78 -11.53 3.60
N ASP A 160 -15.12 -11.47 4.74
CA ASP A 160 -14.53 -12.65 5.36
C ASP A 160 -15.58 -13.67 5.79
N LYS A 161 -16.72 -13.22 6.34
CA LYS A 161 -17.86 -14.09 6.69
C LYS A 161 -18.44 -14.79 5.46
N ILE A 162 -18.61 -14.06 4.35
CA ILE A 162 -19.08 -14.62 3.08
C ILE A 162 -18.09 -15.65 2.54
N LYS A 163 -16.79 -15.33 2.51
CA LYS A 163 -15.77 -16.27 2.05
C LYS A 163 -15.64 -17.54 2.88
N ARG A 164 -15.90 -17.47 4.19
CA ARG A 164 -15.92 -18.66 5.05
C ARG A 164 -17.12 -19.55 4.83
N GLY A 165 -18.25 -18.96 4.38
CA GLY A 165 -19.49 -19.70 4.07
C GLY A 165 -19.54 -20.26 2.65
N VAL A 166 -18.67 -19.78 1.76
CA VAL A 166 -18.54 -20.20 0.35
C VAL A 166 -17.14 -20.82 0.21
N ASP A 167 -16.92 -21.61 -0.84
CA ASP A 167 -15.60 -22.12 -1.18
C ASP A 167 -14.56 -20.97 -1.09
N PRO A 168 -13.52 -21.07 -0.25
CA PRO A 168 -12.50 -20.04 -0.10
C PRO A 168 -11.74 -19.73 -1.40
N TYR A 169 -11.90 -20.57 -2.40
CA TYR A 169 -11.38 -20.39 -3.77
C TYR A 169 -12.47 -19.97 -4.76
N ALA A 170 -13.69 -19.71 -4.32
CA ALA A 170 -14.75 -19.21 -5.19
C ALA A 170 -14.31 -17.86 -5.78
N HIS A 171 -14.06 -17.87 -7.08
CA HIS A 171 -13.74 -16.69 -7.86
C HIS A 171 -14.86 -15.65 -7.74
N GLY A 172 -14.51 -14.42 -7.39
CA GLY A 172 -15.43 -13.28 -7.41
C GLY A 172 -15.74 -12.62 -6.08
N ILE A 173 -15.18 -13.11 -4.97
CA ILE A 173 -15.16 -12.35 -3.71
C ILE A 173 -13.74 -11.82 -3.57
N GLY A 174 -13.61 -10.51 -3.66
CA GLY A 174 -12.36 -9.79 -3.67
C GLY A 174 -11.48 -9.98 -2.42
N ASP A 175 -10.33 -9.38 -2.45
CA ASP A 175 -9.42 -9.25 -1.31
C ASP A 175 -9.59 -7.86 -0.66
N GLU A 176 -8.67 -7.48 0.21
CA GLU A 176 -8.67 -6.18 0.89
C GLU A 176 -8.58 -5.00 -0.08
N ASN A 177 -7.90 -5.19 -1.21
CA ASN A 177 -7.83 -4.16 -2.24
C ASN A 177 -9.21 -3.91 -2.86
N ASP A 178 -9.99 -4.97 -3.07
CA ASP A 178 -11.31 -4.86 -3.67
C ASP A 178 -12.29 -4.13 -2.74
N THR A 179 -12.30 -4.49 -1.46
CA THR A 179 -13.15 -3.83 -0.46
C THR A 179 -12.75 -2.38 -0.24
N LEU A 180 -11.45 -2.09 -0.24
CA LEU A 180 -10.93 -0.74 -0.17
C LEU A 180 -11.41 0.10 -1.36
N ASN A 181 -11.28 -0.42 -2.57
CA ASN A 181 -11.67 0.31 -3.78
C ASN A 181 -13.16 0.59 -3.85
N GLN A 182 -14.01 -0.28 -3.31
CA GLN A 182 -15.44 0.00 -3.20
C GLN A 182 -15.72 1.23 -2.34
N ILE A 183 -15.07 1.34 -1.19
CA ILE A 183 -15.26 2.48 -0.30
C ILE A 183 -14.61 3.73 -0.88
N PHE A 184 -13.42 3.60 -1.45
CA PHE A 184 -12.68 4.71 -2.03
C PHE A 184 -13.44 5.44 -3.14
N HIS A 185 -14.21 4.69 -3.93
CA HIS A 185 -14.97 5.21 -5.07
C HIS A 185 -16.44 5.47 -4.78
N CYS A 186 -16.92 5.26 -3.54
CA CYS A 186 -18.28 5.63 -3.18
C CYS A 186 -18.40 7.14 -2.93
N ASP A 187 -19.61 7.68 -3.11
CA ASP A 187 -19.90 9.12 -2.93
C ASP A 187 -19.90 9.57 -1.45
N ARG A 188 -19.65 8.65 -0.52
CA ARG A 188 -19.68 8.95 0.92
C ARG A 188 -18.49 9.77 1.38
N TYR A 189 -17.34 9.61 0.73
CA TYR A 189 -16.08 10.23 1.09
C TYR A 189 -15.52 11.07 -0.05
N THR A 190 -14.82 12.14 0.31
CA THR A 190 -13.91 12.79 -0.63
C THR A 190 -12.64 11.97 -0.75
N SER A 191 -12.35 11.45 -1.95
CA SER A 191 -11.23 10.57 -2.20
C SER A 191 -10.24 11.19 -3.17
N LYS A 192 -8.94 11.01 -2.92
CA LYS A 192 -7.88 11.52 -3.78
C LYS A 192 -6.83 10.45 -4.08
N VAL A 193 -6.58 10.19 -5.35
CA VAL A 193 -5.40 9.44 -5.81
C VAL A 193 -4.24 10.43 -5.91
N ILE A 194 -3.21 10.25 -5.08
CA ILE A 194 -2.14 11.25 -4.95
C ILE A 194 -1.15 11.21 -6.11
N ASP A 195 -0.95 10.05 -6.70
CA ASP A 195 -0.04 9.81 -7.82
C ASP A 195 -0.77 9.57 -9.14
N GLU A 196 -1.80 10.37 -9.42
CA GLU A 196 -2.49 10.37 -10.72
C GLU A 196 -1.52 10.53 -11.88
N GLN A 197 -1.88 10.03 -13.05
CA GLN A 197 -1.11 10.24 -14.27
C GLN A 197 -0.91 11.75 -14.52
N GLY A 198 0.31 12.15 -14.77
CA GLY A 198 0.67 13.57 -14.94
C GLY A 198 1.04 14.27 -13.64
N SER A 199 1.01 13.60 -12.48
CA SER A 199 1.44 14.18 -11.20
C SER A 199 2.95 14.32 -11.05
N GLY A 200 3.73 13.61 -11.86
CA GLY A 200 5.19 13.57 -11.77
C GLY A 200 5.73 12.84 -10.53
N VAL A 201 4.88 12.13 -9.80
CA VAL A 201 5.27 11.35 -8.61
C VAL A 201 4.73 9.92 -8.67
N SER A 202 5.39 9.01 -7.97
CA SER A 202 4.93 7.63 -7.75
C SER A 202 5.08 7.25 -6.28
N TYR A 203 3.98 6.79 -5.68
CA TYR A 203 3.91 6.33 -4.30
C TYR A 203 3.81 4.83 -4.14
N GLY A 204 3.69 4.10 -5.20
CA GLY A 204 3.49 2.67 -5.14
C GLY A 204 4.18 1.97 -6.28
N LEU A 205 5.46 2.28 -6.54
CA LEU A 205 6.19 1.55 -7.57
C LEU A 205 6.27 0.08 -7.17
N SER A 206 5.31 -0.70 -7.66
CA SER A 206 5.12 -2.10 -7.30
C SER A 206 5.76 -3.05 -8.30
N SER A 207 6.20 -4.21 -7.83
CA SER A 207 7.01 -5.13 -8.64
C SER A 207 6.26 -6.26 -9.33
N CYS A 208 4.94 -6.48 -9.10
CA CYS A 208 4.54 -7.87 -9.15
C CYS A 208 3.31 -8.31 -9.91
N TRP A 209 2.44 -7.50 -10.45
CA TRP A 209 1.22 -8.00 -11.05
C TRP A 209 1.04 -7.59 -12.51
N GLY A 210 0.97 -8.60 -13.39
CA GLY A 210 0.57 -8.46 -14.77
C GLY A 210 1.71 -8.38 -15.79
N ASN A 211 1.35 -8.38 -17.06
CA ASN A 211 2.27 -8.25 -18.20
C ASN A 211 2.63 -6.79 -18.52
N ASP A 212 2.43 -5.87 -17.58
CA ASP A 212 2.80 -4.48 -17.75
C ASP A 212 4.31 -4.36 -17.51
N PRO A 213 5.10 -3.86 -18.46
CA PRO A 213 6.55 -3.70 -18.31
C PRO A 213 6.94 -2.81 -17.12
N ARG A 214 6.03 -1.97 -16.62
CA ARG A 214 6.25 -1.14 -15.43
C ARG A 214 6.18 -1.92 -14.12
N ASN A 215 5.47 -3.04 -14.10
CA ASN A 215 5.34 -3.92 -12.95
C ASN A 215 6.44 -4.98 -12.91
N HIS A 216 7.30 -5.00 -13.91
CA HIS A 216 8.44 -5.89 -13.93
C HIS A 216 9.58 -5.28 -13.12
N TRP A 217 10.18 -6.05 -12.23
CA TRP A 217 11.46 -5.70 -11.59
C TRP A 217 12.54 -5.26 -12.57
N GLU A 218 12.42 -5.64 -13.84
CA GLU A 218 13.25 -5.12 -14.93
C GLU A 218 13.14 -3.61 -15.06
N SER A 219 11.96 -3.02 -14.77
CA SER A 219 11.78 -1.57 -14.77
C SER A 219 12.53 -0.89 -13.61
N TRP A 220 12.78 -1.60 -12.53
CA TRP A 220 13.54 -1.06 -11.40
C TRP A 220 15.02 -0.86 -11.72
N SER A 221 15.56 -1.59 -12.70
CA SER A 221 16.90 -1.34 -13.25
C SER A 221 17.03 0.00 -13.97
N SER A 222 15.89 0.59 -14.37
CA SER A 222 15.82 1.90 -15.05
C SER A 222 15.64 3.08 -14.08
N ILE A 223 15.53 2.81 -12.77
CA ILE A 223 15.52 3.85 -11.75
C ILE A 223 16.90 4.51 -11.70
N TYR A 224 16.91 5.83 -11.57
CA TYR A 224 18.13 6.60 -11.45
C TYR A 224 18.05 7.64 -10.34
N VAL A 225 19.21 8.08 -9.87
CA VAL A 225 19.33 9.14 -8.86
C VAL A 225 19.45 10.49 -9.55
N LYS A 226 18.68 11.47 -9.10
CA LYS A 226 18.76 12.86 -9.53
C LYS A 226 18.28 13.76 -8.38
N ASP A 227 18.92 14.92 -8.18
CA ASP A 227 18.50 15.94 -7.21
C ASP A 227 18.16 15.38 -5.82
N ASN A 228 18.99 14.47 -5.31
CA ASN A 228 18.77 13.75 -4.04
C ASN A 228 17.42 13.03 -3.97
N GLY A 229 17.00 12.41 -5.05
CA GLY A 229 15.78 11.59 -5.13
C GLY A 229 15.92 10.49 -6.16
N LEU A 230 14.98 9.55 -6.11
CA LEU A 230 14.86 8.49 -7.11
C LEU A 230 13.85 8.89 -8.18
N TYR A 231 14.17 8.59 -9.41
CA TYR A 231 13.33 8.88 -10.57
C TYR A 231 13.22 7.68 -11.51
N LEU A 232 12.11 7.63 -12.21
CA LEU A 232 11.86 6.68 -13.29
C LEU A 232 11.18 7.41 -14.44
N ASP A 233 11.66 7.17 -15.66
CA ASP A 233 10.92 7.57 -16.85
C ASP A 233 9.93 6.46 -17.21
N ASP A 234 8.62 6.78 -17.16
CA ASP A 234 7.57 5.80 -17.48
C ASP A 234 7.73 5.33 -18.94
N PRO A 235 7.99 4.04 -19.19
CA PRO A 235 8.25 3.55 -20.54
C PRO A 235 7.02 3.60 -21.46
N VAL A 236 5.83 3.83 -20.91
CA VAL A 236 4.58 3.89 -21.68
C VAL A 236 4.19 5.33 -22.00
N THR A 237 4.28 6.22 -21.01
CA THR A 237 3.87 7.62 -21.16
C THR A 237 5.03 8.56 -21.46
N GLY A 238 6.27 8.13 -21.18
CA GLY A 238 7.46 8.99 -21.24
C GLY A 238 7.53 10.03 -20.11
N GLU A 239 6.63 9.97 -19.15
CA GLU A 239 6.61 10.87 -18.00
C GLU A 239 7.76 10.55 -17.05
N THR A 240 8.51 11.57 -16.63
CA THR A 240 9.49 11.43 -15.55
C THR A 240 8.78 11.53 -14.21
N MET A 241 8.82 10.46 -13.43
CA MET A 241 8.21 10.38 -12.11
C MET A 241 9.27 10.37 -11.03
N ARG A 242 9.05 11.16 -9.97
CA ARG A 242 9.81 11.04 -8.73
C ARG A 242 9.23 9.94 -7.87
N ILE A 243 10.06 8.97 -7.50
CA ILE A 243 9.64 7.84 -6.67
C ILE A 243 9.65 8.26 -5.20
N LYS A 244 8.53 8.12 -4.54
CA LYS A 244 8.33 8.42 -3.12
C LYS A 244 8.32 7.16 -2.26
N VAL A 245 7.69 6.10 -2.76
CA VAL A 245 7.63 4.80 -2.09
C VAL A 245 7.90 3.70 -3.10
N MET A 246 8.73 2.74 -2.73
CA MET A 246 8.93 1.49 -3.45
C MET A 246 8.22 0.39 -2.66
N HIS A 247 7.37 -0.38 -3.31
CA HIS A 247 6.55 -1.40 -2.69
C HIS A 247 6.74 -2.74 -3.40
N GLN A 248 7.17 -3.76 -2.68
CA GLN A 248 7.30 -5.11 -3.22
C GLN A 248 5.98 -5.89 -3.15
N ALA A 249 4.92 -5.35 -3.71
CA ALA A 249 3.67 -6.11 -3.77
C ALA A 249 3.86 -7.43 -4.55
N GLY A 250 3.27 -8.54 -4.06
CA GLY A 250 3.35 -9.78 -4.82
C GLY A 250 3.17 -11.07 -4.06
N GLY A 251 2.70 -11.01 -2.85
CA GLY A 251 2.29 -12.18 -2.10
C GLY A 251 3.38 -13.27 -2.04
N GLY A 252 3.00 -14.51 -2.36
CA GLY A 252 3.87 -15.68 -2.20
C GLY A 252 5.18 -15.62 -3.01
N LEU A 253 5.16 -15.05 -4.23
CA LEU A 253 6.37 -14.94 -5.06
C LEU A 253 7.36 -13.94 -4.47
N ALA A 254 6.90 -12.78 -3.98
CA ALA A 254 7.75 -11.82 -3.31
C ALA A 254 8.39 -12.43 -2.06
N ALA A 255 7.61 -13.16 -1.26
CA ALA A 255 8.12 -13.87 -0.10
C ALA A 255 9.19 -14.90 -0.45
N GLU A 256 9.03 -15.67 -1.53
CA GLU A 256 10.03 -16.64 -1.99
C GLU A 256 11.33 -15.96 -2.44
N LEU A 257 11.23 -14.85 -3.16
CA LEU A 257 12.39 -14.08 -3.61
C LEU A 257 13.14 -13.45 -2.44
N ASN A 258 12.41 -12.87 -1.49
CA ASN A 258 13.01 -12.33 -0.28
C ASN A 258 13.70 -13.43 0.53
N LYS A 259 13.08 -14.58 0.68
CA LYS A 259 13.68 -15.71 1.37
C LYS A 259 14.97 -16.19 0.67
N ALA A 260 14.96 -16.27 -0.66
CA ALA A 260 16.12 -16.64 -1.44
C ALA A 260 17.26 -15.63 -1.34
N ALA A 261 16.96 -14.35 -1.26
CA ALA A 261 17.92 -13.24 -1.15
C ALA A 261 18.33 -12.93 0.30
N GLY A 262 17.65 -13.49 1.30
CA GLY A 262 17.86 -13.15 2.70
C GLY A 262 17.22 -11.81 3.12
N GLY A 263 16.09 -11.47 2.52
CA GLY A 263 15.26 -10.31 2.84
C GLY A 263 15.03 -9.35 1.67
N PHE A 264 13.98 -8.54 1.78
CA PHE A 264 13.56 -7.59 0.74
C PHE A 264 14.68 -6.64 0.31
N ARG A 265 15.38 -6.06 1.27
CA ARG A 265 16.45 -5.11 0.96
C ARG A 265 17.61 -5.73 0.18
N ASN A 266 17.95 -6.97 0.50
CA ASN A 266 19.00 -7.71 -0.22
C ASN A 266 18.52 -8.04 -1.65
N TRP A 267 17.27 -8.48 -1.80
CA TRP A 267 16.69 -8.69 -3.12
C TRP A 267 16.67 -7.39 -3.93
N LEU A 268 16.23 -6.28 -3.34
CA LEU A 268 16.17 -4.98 -3.99
C LEU A 268 17.54 -4.57 -4.55
N SER A 269 18.63 -4.81 -3.81
CA SER A 269 19.99 -4.52 -4.26
C SER A 269 20.43 -5.31 -5.50
N THR A 270 19.74 -6.39 -5.84
CA THR A 270 20.04 -7.19 -7.04
C THR A 270 19.36 -6.68 -8.30
N VAL A 271 18.32 -5.84 -8.15
CA VAL A 271 17.47 -5.39 -9.27
C VAL A 271 17.64 -3.90 -9.59
N VAL A 272 18.16 -3.10 -8.67
CA VAL A 272 18.46 -1.68 -8.90
C VAL A 272 19.93 -1.46 -9.28
N SER A 273 20.24 -0.29 -9.84
CA SER A 273 21.62 0.09 -10.13
C SER A 273 22.44 0.30 -8.83
N PRO A 274 23.78 0.20 -8.88
CA PRO A 274 24.62 0.50 -7.72
C PRO A 274 24.37 1.88 -7.12
N GLU A 275 24.18 2.91 -7.95
CA GLU A 275 23.91 4.28 -7.50
C GLU A 275 22.58 4.37 -6.73
N VAL A 276 21.55 3.71 -7.21
CA VAL A 276 20.23 3.62 -6.51
C VAL A 276 20.39 2.84 -5.21
N ASN A 277 21.19 1.75 -5.23
CA ASN A 277 21.46 1.01 -4.01
C ASN A 277 22.18 1.86 -2.96
N ASP A 278 23.18 2.64 -3.34
CA ASP A 278 23.90 3.56 -2.44
C ASP A 278 22.96 4.62 -1.86
N TYR A 279 22.07 5.18 -2.67
CA TYR A 279 21.02 6.09 -2.20
C TYR A 279 20.13 5.43 -1.14
N LEU A 280 19.61 4.22 -1.43
CA LEU A 280 18.76 3.48 -0.52
C LEU A 280 19.48 3.08 0.78
N GLU A 281 20.79 2.78 0.73
CA GLU A 281 21.60 2.55 1.94
C GLU A 281 21.64 3.77 2.84
N VAL A 282 21.71 4.98 2.28
CA VAL A 282 21.70 6.22 3.07
C VAL A 282 20.36 6.41 3.77
N VAL A 283 19.25 6.32 3.02
CA VAL A 283 17.91 6.64 3.56
C VAL A 283 17.36 5.54 4.49
N THR A 284 17.89 4.32 4.42
CA THR A 284 17.49 3.20 5.28
C THR A 284 18.48 2.90 6.42
N ARG A 285 19.50 3.75 6.59
CA ARG A 285 20.46 3.61 7.67
C ARG A 285 19.86 4.15 8.98
N GLY A 286 19.79 3.30 10.00
CA GLY A 286 19.37 3.69 11.35
C GLY A 286 20.50 4.32 12.14
#